data_587dcfa6e3975169fba82df190e51913
#
_entry.id   587dcfa6e3975169fba82df190e51913
#
_cell.length_a   1.000
_cell.length_b   1.000
_cell.length_c   1.000
_cell.angle_alpha   90.00
_cell.angle_beta   90.00
_cell.angle_gamma   90.00
#
_symmetry.space_group_name_H-M   'P 1'
#
loop_
_entity.id
_entity.type
_entity.pdbx_description
1 polymer ?
#
loop_
_entity_poly.entity_id
_entity_poly.type
_entity_poly.pdbx_seq_one_letter_code
_entity_poly.pdbx_strand_id
1 'polypeptide(L)'
;LIERLASREPERIFPERLGAARTDLKPHELRITHDPDMPLGCCVSDVRIRGGICTLAHGIDDDCKTDAAHGGTLCGRPLSGLPARTGMTVRAIWGRNPHTLWHARIHPVDREGHWLHVRWMMDGSDAPAGWKRARKVSFADLMRLADPERTAHDDLVNHHLPRTARAPLDRARVAAGCEAIAADAASRARERTRALSAVGDTIAADLSLAPVVRRFGVRRDQAVWASAPVRVDLAGGWSDTPPLCIEHGGCVVNVAVKLGGTLPVQAMVRVTDEPMVSVHSVDAGRTGRYASVRELLAHDDPTRWDALPKAAIVLSGLVPRDPGASLRRHLERAGGGLAVTLFSAVPRGSGLGTSSILGATLLAALARVAGRAASRDRIAASAALLEQMIRTRGGWQDQVGGLWGGFKRCATHAGGRQVPAVAPIAVPDRLAGSLRARTLLVFSGERRMARGILETVVLRYLRGEPAVLSARGQLVEGAEAMAVALRTGDADAFARRLDEYRRLKATVDPASVSEDLARLVASLGPGVEAWSPAGAGGGGFLYVVFRSPAAARAAAARLARRPPNPLARAFPFEPDGDGLRLAVL
;
A
#
# COMPACT_ATOMS: atom_id res chain seq x y z
N LEU A 1 9.49 0.45 -14.22
CA LEU A 1 10.85 0.73 -14.73
C LEU A 1 11.89 0.00 -13.93
N ILE A 2 11.88 0.10 -12.61
CA ILE A 2 12.81 -0.59 -11.70
C ILE A 2 12.75 -2.11 -11.91
N GLU A 3 11.55 -2.67 -12.01
CA GLU A 3 11.35 -4.09 -12.32
C GLU A 3 11.95 -4.47 -13.68
N ARG A 4 11.77 -3.61 -14.70
CA ARG A 4 12.40 -3.78 -16.01
C ARG A 4 13.91 -3.67 -15.96
N LEU A 5 14.44 -2.71 -15.18
CA LEU A 5 15.89 -2.55 -15.00
C LEU A 5 16.51 -3.75 -14.28
N ALA A 6 15.77 -4.39 -13.38
CA ALA A 6 16.16 -5.60 -12.69
C ALA A 6 15.97 -6.88 -13.53
N SER A 7 15.29 -6.80 -14.66
CA SER A 7 15.09 -7.95 -15.54
C SER A 7 16.43 -8.39 -16.15
N ARG A 8 16.58 -9.70 -16.33
CA ARG A 8 17.76 -10.27 -17.00
C ARG A 8 17.77 -10.07 -18.52
N GLU A 9 16.73 -9.42 -19.07
CA GLU A 9 16.55 -9.18 -20.49
C GLU A 9 16.61 -7.67 -20.77
N PRO A 10 17.78 -7.11 -20.93
CA PRO A 10 17.99 -5.67 -21.12
C PRO A 10 17.28 -5.10 -22.35
N GLU A 11 17.06 -5.92 -23.38
CA GLU A 11 16.36 -5.51 -24.59
C GLU A 11 14.89 -5.15 -24.31
N ARG A 12 14.31 -5.69 -23.25
CA ARG A 12 12.94 -5.35 -22.81
C ARG A 12 12.88 -4.04 -22.03
N ILE A 13 14.00 -3.50 -21.62
CA ILE A 13 14.01 -2.28 -20.82
C ILE A 13 13.60 -1.08 -21.65
N PHE A 14 14.03 -1.02 -22.92
CA PHE A 14 13.76 0.10 -23.83
C PHE A 14 13.53 -0.37 -25.28
N PRO A 15 12.55 -1.22 -25.53
CA PRO A 15 12.35 -1.78 -26.87
C PRO A 15 12.09 -0.71 -27.93
N GLU A 16 11.38 0.36 -27.57
CA GLU A 16 11.05 1.46 -28.48
C GLU A 16 12.20 2.42 -28.76
N ARG A 17 13.23 2.41 -27.90
CA ARG A 17 14.39 3.30 -28.03
C ARG A 17 15.63 2.64 -28.60
N LEU A 18 15.68 1.32 -28.50
CA LEU A 18 16.76 0.57 -29.14
C LEU A 18 16.61 0.51 -30.66
N GLY A 19 15.38 0.69 -31.17
CA GLY A 19 15.07 0.75 -32.58
C GLY A 19 15.63 -0.40 -33.42
N ALA A 20 15.10 -0.62 -34.60
CA ALA A 20 15.62 -1.62 -35.54
C ALA A 20 17.06 -1.36 -36.00
N ALA A 21 17.57 -0.17 -35.75
CA ALA A 21 18.95 0.23 -36.16
C ALA A 21 20.07 -0.27 -35.24
N ARG A 22 19.73 -0.95 -34.13
CA ARG A 22 20.72 -1.39 -33.10
C ARG A 22 20.84 -2.91 -33.02
N THR A 23 20.81 -3.56 -34.13
CA THR A 23 21.05 -5.00 -34.24
C THR A 23 22.49 -5.45 -33.92
N ASP A 24 23.40 -4.47 -33.82
CA ASP A 24 24.81 -4.68 -33.49
C ASP A 24 25.12 -4.78 -31.99
N LEU A 25 24.14 -4.42 -31.11
CA LEU A 25 24.29 -4.56 -29.67
C LEU A 25 24.14 -6.00 -29.26
N LYS A 26 25.19 -6.54 -28.68
CA LYS A 26 25.14 -7.88 -28.11
C LYS A 26 24.50 -7.84 -26.73
N PRO A 27 23.66 -8.81 -26.38
CA PRO A 27 22.97 -8.85 -25.07
C PRO A 27 23.89 -8.68 -23.87
N HIS A 28 25.11 -9.18 -23.92
CA HIS A 28 26.10 -9.05 -22.84
C HIS A 28 26.67 -7.64 -22.67
N GLU A 29 26.49 -6.74 -23.62
CA GLU A 29 26.90 -5.33 -23.50
C GLU A 29 25.90 -4.50 -22.70
N LEU A 30 24.73 -5.08 -22.44
CA LEU A 30 23.63 -4.47 -21.70
C LEU A 30 23.30 -5.23 -20.40
N ARG A 31 24.24 -6.04 -19.92
CA ARG A 31 23.98 -6.83 -18.70
C ARG A 31 23.72 -5.94 -17.51
N ILE A 32 22.49 -6.05 -17.01
CA ILE A 32 22.09 -5.61 -15.69
C ILE A 32 22.12 -6.85 -14.81
N THR A 33 23.19 -7.07 -14.07
CA THR A 33 23.24 -8.11 -13.08
C THR A 33 22.79 -7.57 -11.75
N HIS A 34 21.95 -8.35 -11.09
CA HIS A 34 21.50 -8.05 -9.76
C HIS A 34 22.63 -8.30 -8.77
N ASP A 35 22.99 -7.26 -8.02
CA ASP A 35 23.79 -7.40 -6.83
C ASP A 35 22.89 -7.75 -5.65
N PRO A 36 23.06 -8.91 -4.99
CA PRO A 36 22.25 -9.27 -3.84
C PRO A 36 22.40 -8.27 -2.68
N ASP A 37 23.50 -7.55 -2.59
CA ASP A 37 23.75 -6.54 -1.55
C ASP A 37 23.22 -5.14 -1.91
N MET A 38 22.75 -4.96 -3.15
CA MET A 38 22.16 -3.70 -3.60
C MET A 38 20.66 -3.87 -3.81
N PRO A 39 19.84 -2.99 -3.24
CA PRO A 39 18.40 -3.04 -3.48
C PRO A 39 18.09 -2.94 -4.97
N LEU A 40 17.28 -3.86 -5.48
CA LEU A 40 16.81 -3.84 -6.85
C LEU A 40 16.21 -2.48 -7.20
N GLY A 41 16.63 -1.93 -8.31
CA GLY A 41 16.07 -0.70 -8.84
C GLY A 41 16.55 0.60 -8.23
N CYS A 42 17.57 0.55 -7.41
CA CYS A 42 18.20 1.78 -6.89
C CYS A 42 19.01 2.56 -7.91
N CYS A 43 18.97 2.20 -9.15
CA CYS A 43 20.14 2.37 -9.97
C CYS A 43 19.92 3.06 -11.29
N VAL A 44 19.03 4.03 -11.32
CA VAL A 44 18.93 4.91 -12.48
C VAL A 44 19.10 6.34 -12.03
N SER A 45 20.20 6.94 -12.41
CA SER A 45 20.46 8.37 -12.22
C SER A 45 20.86 8.99 -13.54
N ASP A 46 20.33 10.15 -13.82
CA ASP A 46 20.75 10.95 -14.95
C ASP A 46 21.90 11.88 -14.54
N VAL A 47 22.96 11.82 -15.33
CA VAL A 47 24.14 12.64 -15.14
C VAL A 47 24.35 13.49 -16.37
N ARG A 48 24.44 14.80 -16.20
CA ARG A 48 24.74 15.71 -17.32
C ARG A 48 26.23 15.71 -17.62
N ILE A 49 26.59 15.41 -18.86
CA ILE A 49 27.96 15.39 -19.31
C ILE A 49 28.07 16.25 -20.57
N ARG A 50 28.73 17.39 -20.49
CA ARG A 50 29.08 18.24 -21.66
C ARG A 50 27.95 18.41 -22.67
N GLY A 51 26.76 18.76 -22.21
CA GLY A 51 25.60 19.00 -23.05
C GLY A 51 24.72 17.79 -23.36
N GLY A 52 25.02 16.64 -22.77
CA GLY A 52 24.18 15.45 -22.82
C GLY A 52 23.79 14.93 -21.44
N ILE A 53 22.98 13.89 -21.41
CA ILE A 53 22.56 13.21 -20.20
C ILE A 53 22.99 11.76 -20.28
N CYS A 54 23.64 11.28 -19.23
CA CYS A 54 24.01 9.89 -19.06
C CYS A 54 23.13 9.27 -18.00
N THR A 55 22.40 8.24 -18.34
CA THR A 55 21.61 7.48 -17.39
C THR A 55 22.45 6.35 -16.83
N LEU A 56 22.73 6.41 -15.54
CA LEU A 56 23.46 5.38 -14.83
C LEU A 56 22.50 4.32 -14.32
N ALA A 57 22.71 3.08 -14.73
CA ALA A 57 22.04 1.95 -14.15
C ALA A 57 22.97 1.21 -13.18
N HIS A 58 22.56 1.07 -11.95
CA HIS A 58 23.31 0.37 -10.91
C HIS A 58 22.99 -1.10 -10.82
N GLY A 59 23.82 -1.84 -10.10
CA GLY A 59 23.64 -3.26 -9.89
C GLY A 59 24.04 -4.09 -11.09
N ILE A 60 24.86 -3.50 -11.95
CA ILE A 60 25.33 -4.17 -13.15
C ILE A 60 26.80 -4.44 -13.01
N ASP A 61 27.07 -5.70 -13.12
CA ASP A 61 28.37 -6.37 -13.30
C ASP A 61 29.65 -5.67 -12.84
N ASP A 62 30.20 -6.33 -11.92
CA ASP A 62 31.61 -6.61 -11.66
C ASP A 62 32.60 -5.50 -11.93
N ASP A 63 33.26 -5.09 -10.87
CA ASP A 63 34.50 -4.34 -10.85
C ASP A 63 34.44 -2.83 -11.12
N CYS A 64 33.34 -2.14 -10.79
CA CYS A 64 33.45 -0.72 -10.58
C CYS A 64 34.13 -0.45 -9.23
N LYS A 65 35.43 -0.29 -9.23
CA LYS A 65 36.12 0.33 -8.10
C LYS A 65 35.69 1.77 -8.05
N THR A 66 34.72 2.02 -7.17
CA THR A 66 34.25 3.37 -6.92
C THR A 66 35.39 4.15 -6.29
N ASP A 67 35.67 5.27 -6.88
CA ASP A 67 36.67 6.18 -6.34
C ASP A 67 36.11 6.83 -5.06
N ALA A 68 36.28 6.11 -3.97
CA ALA A 68 35.93 6.57 -2.63
C ALA A 68 36.63 7.89 -2.24
N ALA A 69 37.77 8.20 -2.88
CA ALA A 69 38.58 9.37 -2.56
C ALA A 69 37.91 10.69 -3.03
N HIS A 70 37.01 10.65 -3.99
CA HIS A 70 36.43 11.86 -4.59
C HIS A 70 35.08 12.28 -3.95
N GLY A 71 34.57 11.58 -2.94
CA GLY A 71 33.38 11.99 -2.21
C GLY A 71 32.11 12.18 -3.04
N GLY A 72 32.07 11.55 -4.22
CA GLY A 72 30.89 11.59 -5.07
C GLY A 72 29.70 10.85 -4.47
N THR A 73 28.52 11.18 -4.92
CA THR A 73 27.31 10.49 -4.53
C THR A 73 26.60 9.91 -5.74
N LEU A 74 25.94 8.81 -5.53
CA LEU A 74 25.10 8.18 -6.52
C LEU A 74 23.71 8.01 -5.93
N CYS A 75 22.71 8.67 -6.53
CA CYS A 75 21.36 8.78 -5.97
C CYS A 75 21.37 9.15 -4.47
N GLY A 76 22.21 10.11 -4.07
CA GLY A 76 22.31 10.56 -2.66
C GLY A 76 23.13 9.65 -1.75
N ARG A 77 23.67 8.53 -2.23
CA ARG A 77 24.54 7.65 -1.44
C ARG A 77 26.01 7.96 -1.71
N PRO A 78 26.85 8.14 -0.68
CA PRO A 78 28.28 8.33 -0.88
C PRO A 78 28.89 7.17 -1.65
N LEU A 79 29.73 7.46 -2.65
CA LEU A 79 30.44 6.44 -3.42
C LEU A 79 31.34 5.56 -2.53
N SER A 80 31.89 6.15 -1.46
CA SER A 80 32.69 5.44 -0.47
C SER A 80 31.97 4.28 0.22
N GLY A 81 30.63 4.26 0.18
CA GLY A 81 29.81 3.19 0.76
C GLY A 81 29.35 2.15 -0.26
N LEU A 82 29.77 2.27 -1.51
CA LEU A 82 29.44 1.31 -2.55
C LEU A 82 30.56 0.27 -2.69
N PRO A 83 30.22 -1.02 -2.93
CA PRO A 83 31.23 -2.03 -3.20
C PRO A 83 32.04 -1.66 -4.46
N ALA A 84 33.34 -1.92 -4.42
CA ALA A 84 34.21 -1.69 -5.57
C ALA A 84 33.86 -2.68 -6.69
N ARG A 85 33.44 -2.18 -7.84
CA ARG A 85 33.03 -3.02 -8.98
C ARG A 85 33.58 -2.47 -10.29
N THR A 86 34.07 -3.35 -11.13
CA THR A 86 34.53 -3.01 -12.52
C THR A 86 33.43 -3.38 -13.51
N GLY A 87 33.33 -2.66 -14.61
CA GLY A 87 32.51 -3.04 -15.75
C GLY A 87 31.07 -2.50 -15.79
N MET A 88 30.74 -1.48 -15.00
CA MET A 88 29.43 -0.85 -15.03
C MET A 88 29.05 -0.36 -16.43
N THR A 89 27.88 -0.75 -16.92
CA THR A 89 27.37 -0.28 -18.20
C THR A 89 26.46 0.93 -17.97
N VAL A 90 26.77 2.01 -18.69
CA VAL A 90 26.02 3.26 -18.61
C VAL A 90 25.20 3.41 -19.88
N ARG A 91 23.95 3.81 -19.74
CA ARG A 91 23.15 4.31 -20.85
C ARG A 91 23.19 5.81 -20.86
N ALA A 92 23.55 6.37 -21.97
CA ALA A 92 23.56 7.81 -22.15
C ALA A 92 22.50 8.20 -23.17
N ILE A 93 21.74 9.22 -22.84
CA ILE A 93 20.88 9.93 -23.77
C ILE A 93 21.58 11.25 -24.04
N TRP A 94 22.02 11.43 -25.29
CA TRP A 94 22.86 12.55 -25.67
C TRP A 94 22.12 13.55 -26.54
N GLY A 95 22.43 14.83 -26.33
CA GLY A 95 21.96 15.91 -27.17
C GLY A 95 20.57 16.44 -26.79
N ARG A 96 20.08 17.36 -27.62
CA ARG A 96 18.77 17.99 -27.46
C ARG A 96 17.60 17.08 -27.83
N ASN A 97 17.90 15.97 -28.50
CA ASN A 97 16.89 15.00 -28.88
C ASN A 97 16.82 13.88 -27.83
N PRO A 98 15.77 13.82 -27.02
CA PRO A 98 15.61 12.81 -25.98
C PRO A 98 15.40 11.39 -26.51
N HIS A 99 15.31 11.21 -27.82
CA HIS A 99 15.12 9.92 -28.48
C HIS A 99 16.43 9.26 -28.93
N THR A 100 17.56 9.99 -28.87
CA THR A 100 18.86 9.42 -29.22
C THR A 100 19.47 8.72 -28.02
N LEU A 101 19.48 7.40 -28.04
CA LEU A 101 20.04 6.58 -26.99
C LEU A 101 21.48 6.22 -27.32
N TRP A 102 22.36 6.53 -26.39
CA TRP A 102 23.79 6.20 -26.48
C TRP A 102 24.13 5.14 -25.45
N HIS A 103 24.99 4.23 -25.82
CA HIS A 103 25.55 3.25 -24.91
C HIS A 103 26.95 3.60 -24.56
N ALA A 104 27.27 3.55 -23.29
CA ALA A 104 28.64 3.71 -22.83
C ALA A 104 29.01 2.52 -21.96
N ARG A 105 30.14 1.91 -22.24
CA ARG A 105 30.76 0.92 -21.38
C ARG A 105 31.78 1.62 -20.50
N ILE A 106 31.61 1.48 -19.20
CA ILE A 106 32.59 1.98 -18.24
C ILE A 106 33.64 0.90 -18.05
N HIS A 107 34.87 1.23 -18.45
CA HIS A 107 36.01 0.37 -18.19
C HIS A 107 36.58 0.62 -16.79
N PRO A 108 37.34 -0.34 -16.25
CA PRO A 108 37.93 -0.19 -14.93
C PRO A 108 38.70 1.12 -14.84
N VAL A 109 38.66 1.67 -13.64
CA VAL A 109 39.49 2.81 -13.26
C VAL A 109 40.96 2.44 -13.50
N ASP A 110 41.77 3.36 -14.00
CA ASP A 110 43.20 3.12 -14.05
C ASP A 110 43.75 2.85 -12.63
N ARG A 111 44.97 2.33 -12.57
CA ARG A 111 45.63 1.93 -11.31
C ARG A 111 45.70 3.05 -10.25
N GLU A 112 45.49 4.30 -10.66
CA GLU A 112 45.48 5.48 -9.79
C GLU A 112 44.07 5.79 -9.23
N GLY A 113 43.03 5.06 -9.64
CA GLY A 113 41.72 5.13 -9.06
C GLY A 113 40.86 6.34 -9.44
N HIS A 114 41.27 7.16 -10.38
CA HIS A 114 40.70 8.48 -10.57
C HIS A 114 39.79 8.64 -11.79
N TRP A 115 39.86 7.74 -12.76
CA TRP A 115 39.22 7.93 -14.06
C TRP A 115 38.55 6.67 -14.58
N LEU A 116 37.31 6.82 -15.07
CA LEU A 116 36.61 5.81 -15.84
C LEU A 116 36.78 6.03 -17.31
N HIS A 117 37.11 4.97 -18.04
CA HIS A 117 37.06 4.99 -19.49
C HIS A 117 35.63 4.76 -19.94
N VAL A 118 35.00 5.78 -20.48
CA VAL A 118 33.66 5.69 -21.04
C VAL A 118 33.79 5.52 -22.55
N ARG A 119 33.40 4.36 -23.04
CA ARG A 119 33.29 4.10 -24.47
C ARG A 119 31.88 4.33 -24.91
N TRP A 120 31.65 5.36 -25.69
CA TRP A 120 30.36 5.68 -26.25
C TRP A 120 30.10 4.83 -27.49
N MET A 121 28.95 4.16 -27.52
CA MET A 121 28.46 3.42 -28.68
C MET A 121 27.21 4.13 -29.16
N MET A 122 27.22 4.62 -30.37
CA MET A 122 26.12 5.37 -30.95
C MET A 122 25.11 4.49 -31.67
N ASP A 123 23.93 5.01 -31.73
CA ASP A 123 22.79 4.48 -32.44
C ASP A 123 22.79 4.98 -33.88
N GLY A 124 23.52 4.32 -34.78
CA GLY A 124 23.48 4.66 -36.18
C GLY A 124 24.36 5.82 -36.60
N SER A 125 24.10 6.36 -37.74
CA SER A 125 24.97 7.04 -38.67
C SER A 125 25.64 8.35 -38.25
N ASP A 126 25.23 9.02 -37.20
CA ASP A 126 25.62 10.41 -36.95
C ASP A 126 26.45 10.67 -35.69
N ALA A 127 27.32 9.76 -35.32
CA ALA A 127 28.29 10.04 -34.28
C ALA A 127 29.18 11.22 -34.67
N PRO A 128 29.20 12.32 -33.90
CA PRO A 128 30.18 13.37 -34.15
C PRO A 128 31.58 12.80 -34.17
N ALA A 129 32.40 13.29 -35.06
CA ALA A 129 33.80 12.87 -35.16
C ALA A 129 34.46 12.97 -33.76
N GLY A 130 34.99 11.87 -33.28
CA GLY A 130 35.59 11.80 -31.95
C GLY A 130 34.76 11.07 -30.87
N TRP A 131 33.49 10.80 -31.08
CA TRP A 131 32.66 10.06 -30.13
C TRP A 131 32.90 8.55 -30.17
N LYS A 132 33.47 8.06 -31.23
CA LYS A 132 33.89 6.66 -31.35
C LYS A 132 35.14 6.32 -30.50
N ARG A 133 35.78 7.30 -29.88
CA ARG A 133 36.95 7.11 -29.02
C ARG A 133 36.55 6.97 -27.56
N ALA A 134 37.21 6.08 -26.86
CA ALA A 134 37.10 6.00 -25.42
C ALA A 134 37.42 7.35 -24.78
N ARG A 135 36.56 7.79 -23.89
CA ARG A 135 36.74 9.05 -23.18
C ARG A 135 37.04 8.75 -21.72
N LYS A 136 38.08 9.39 -21.22
CA LYS A 136 38.46 9.33 -19.82
C LYS A 136 37.69 10.41 -19.08
N VAL A 137 36.80 10.02 -18.16
CA VAL A 137 36.00 10.93 -17.34
C VAL A 137 36.05 10.41 -15.90
N SER A 138 36.31 11.29 -14.96
CA SER A 138 36.28 10.92 -13.55
C SER A 138 34.87 10.45 -13.15
N PHE A 139 34.80 9.36 -12.46
CA PHE A 139 33.51 8.89 -11.90
C PHE A 139 32.94 9.92 -10.91
N ALA A 140 33.82 10.58 -10.17
CA ALA A 140 33.43 11.69 -9.30
C ALA A 140 32.84 12.88 -10.04
N ASP A 141 33.36 13.17 -11.26
CA ASP A 141 32.80 14.23 -12.11
C ASP A 141 31.45 13.84 -12.69
N LEU A 142 31.29 12.58 -13.08
CA LEU A 142 29.97 12.05 -13.45
C LEU A 142 28.97 12.22 -12.32
N MET A 143 29.37 11.90 -11.09
CA MET A 143 28.51 11.94 -9.94
C MET A 143 28.23 13.35 -9.41
N ARG A 144 29.21 14.30 -9.53
CA ARG A 144 28.97 15.73 -9.21
C ARG A 144 27.96 16.39 -10.15
N LEU A 145 27.84 15.89 -11.37
CA LEU A 145 26.88 16.36 -12.35
C LEU A 145 25.49 15.74 -12.13
N ALA A 146 25.40 14.66 -11.36
CA ALA A 146 24.14 14.11 -10.91
C ALA A 146 23.64 14.93 -9.73
N ASP A 147 22.53 15.62 -9.91
CA ASP A 147 21.76 16.19 -8.80
C ASP A 147 20.64 15.22 -8.44
N PRO A 148 20.85 14.32 -7.45
CA PRO A 148 19.89 13.29 -7.11
C PRO A 148 18.60 13.87 -6.52
N GLU A 149 18.63 15.12 -6.04
CA GLU A 149 17.46 15.76 -5.43
C GLU A 149 16.55 16.41 -6.46
N ARG A 150 17.10 16.89 -7.55
CA ARG A 150 16.39 17.81 -8.44
C ARG A 150 16.17 17.29 -9.84
N THR A 151 17.16 16.70 -10.46
CA THR A 151 17.15 16.52 -11.91
C THR A 151 17.12 15.08 -12.36
N ALA A 152 17.82 14.18 -11.70
CA ALA A 152 17.94 12.81 -12.16
C ALA A 152 16.58 12.11 -12.24
N HIS A 153 15.75 12.28 -11.22
CA HIS A 153 14.42 11.69 -11.18
C HIS A 153 13.46 12.40 -12.15
N ASP A 154 13.37 13.72 -12.08
CA ASP A 154 12.41 14.49 -12.88
C ASP A 154 12.78 14.52 -14.35
N ASP A 155 14.07 14.65 -14.68
CA ASP A 155 14.56 14.58 -16.04
C ASP A 155 14.42 13.16 -16.60
N LEU A 156 14.72 12.13 -15.81
CA LEU A 156 14.52 10.74 -16.20
C LEU A 156 13.05 10.47 -16.54
N VAL A 157 12.16 10.83 -15.63
CA VAL A 157 10.71 10.57 -15.78
C VAL A 157 10.11 11.45 -16.87
N ASN A 158 10.49 12.73 -16.95
CA ASN A 158 9.82 13.69 -17.83
C ASN A 158 10.41 13.74 -19.25
N HIS A 159 11.68 13.44 -19.42
CA HIS A 159 12.37 13.67 -20.69
C HIS A 159 12.95 12.41 -21.36
N HIS A 160 13.29 11.38 -20.59
CA HIS A 160 14.10 10.27 -21.09
C HIS A 160 13.44 8.91 -21.03
N LEU A 161 12.36 8.78 -20.30
CA LEU A 161 11.60 7.54 -20.25
C LEU A 161 10.53 7.49 -21.36
N PRO A 162 10.18 6.31 -21.89
CA PRO A 162 9.01 6.13 -22.74
C PRO A 162 7.76 6.71 -22.07
N ARG A 163 6.72 7.04 -22.86
CA ARG A 163 5.45 7.50 -22.29
C ARG A 163 4.91 6.57 -21.21
N THR A 164 5.12 5.27 -21.35
CA THR A 164 4.79 4.24 -20.34
C THR A 164 5.53 4.46 -19.03
N ALA A 165 6.75 4.96 -19.07
CA ALA A 165 7.55 5.23 -17.88
C ALA A 165 7.17 6.57 -17.20
N ARG A 166 6.29 7.36 -17.80
CA ARG A 166 5.63 8.49 -17.15
C ARG A 166 4.37 8.07 -16.39
N ALA A 167 3.95 6.82 -16.53
CA ALA A 167 2.85 6.29 -15.75
C ALA A 167 3.14 6.42 -14.23
N PRO A 168 2.11 6.66 -13.42
CA PRO A 168 2.31 6.86 -11.98
C PRO A 168 3.07 5.72 -11.31
N LEU A 169 2.85 4.46 -11.68
CA LEU A 169 3.55 3.31 -11.10
C LEU A 169 5.04 3.26 -11.46
N ASP A 170 5.42 3.69 -12.67
CA ASP A 170 6.83 3.77 -13.04
C ASP A 170 7.55 4.86 -12.24
N ARG A 171 6.88 6.01 -12.02
CA ARG A 171 7.39 7.05 -11.10
C ARG A 171 7.53 6.53 -9.67
N ALA A 172 6.55 5.75 -9.22
CA ALA A 172 6.60 5.15 -7.90
C ALA A 172 7.80 4.22 -7.72
N ARG A 173 8.12 3.41 -8.73
CA ARG A 173 9.28 2.51 -8.70
C ARG A 173 10.60 3.25 -8.65
N VAL A 174 10.76 4.28 -9.49
CA VAL A 174 11.96 5.12 -9.47
C VAL A 174 12.14 5.77 -8.11
N ALA A 175 11.09 6.36 -7.55
CA ALA A 175 11.15 7.00 -6.24
C ALA A 175 11.44 5.99 -5.10
N ALA A 176 10.89 4.77 -5.17
CA ALA A 176 11.19 3.73 -4.19
C ALA A 176 12.66 3.26 -4.26
N GLY A 177 13.25 3.23 -5.47
CA GLY A 177 14.66 3.00 -5.65
C GLY A 177 15.51 4.10 -5.03
N CYS A 178 15.22 5.36 -5.34
CA CYS A 178 15.92 6.51 -4.77
C CYS A 178 15.79 6.56 -3.23
N GLU A 179 14.64 6.19 -2.67
CA GLU A 179 14.45 6.11 -1.22
C GLU A 179 15.42 5.13 -0.56
N ALA A 180 15.63 3.97 -1.18
CA ALA A 180 16.48 2.93 -0.61
C ALA A 180 17.95 3.33 -0.45
N ILE A 181 18.44 4.20 -1.35
CA ILE A 181 19.84 4.61 -1.39
C ILE A 181 20.08 6.04 -0.90
N ALA A 182 19.03 6.77 -0.55
CA ALA A 182 19.16 8.13 -0.02
C ALA A 182 20.05 8.15 1.24
N ALA A 183 21.05 9.04 1.22
CA ALA A 183 22.04 9.14 2.29
C ALA A 183 21.45 9.66 3.60
N ASP A 184 20.53 10.61 3.53
CA ASP A 184 19.94 11.26 4.69
C ASP A 184 18.46 10.94 4.88
N ALA A 185 17.97 11.14 6.11
CA ALA A 185 16.59 10.82 6.48
C ALA A 185 15.56 11.70 5.76
N ALA A 186 15.89 12.96 5.44
CA ALA A 186 14.97 13.88 4.79
C ALA A 186 14.76 13.51 3.32
N SER A 187 15.83 13.20 2.59
CA SER A 187 15.78 12.69 1.22
C SER A 187 15.00 11.38 1.17
N ARG A 188 15.28 10.48 2.10
CA ARG A 188 14.56 9.20 2.23
C ARG A 188 13.06 9.41 2.43
N ALA A 189 12.66 10.32 3.32
CA ALA A 189 11.26 10.62 3.56
C ALA A 189 10.56 11.27 2.35
N ARG A 190 11.28 12.14 1.60
CA ARG A 190 10.75 12.75 0.37
C ARG A 190 10.48 11.69 -0.70
N GLU A 191 11.46 10.84 -1.00
CA GLU A 191 11.32 9.82 -2.04
C GLU A 191 10.27 8.77 -1.67
N ARG A 192 10.20 8.37 -0.41
CA ARG A 192 9.11 7.54 0.12
C ARG A 192 7.75 8.17 -0.14
N THR A 193 7.61 9.46 0.16
CA THR A 193 6.36 10.19 -0.08
C THR A 193 6.01 10.25 -1.55
N ARG A 194 6.98 10.48 -2.44
CA ARG A 194 6.79 10.49 -3.89
C ARG A 194 6.34 9.11 -4.41
N ALA A 195 7.03 8.04 -4.01
CA ALA A 195 6.67 6.68 -4.40
C ALA A 195 5.22 6.34 -4.03
N LEU A 196 4.88 6.58 -2.79
CA LEU A 196 3.56 6.25 -2.26
C LEU A 196 2.45 7.18 -2.81
N SER A 197 2.75 8.45 -3.12
CA SER A 197 1.77 9.34 -3.75
C SER A 197 1.47 8.93 -5.18
N ALA A 198 2.49 8.54 -5.94
CA ALA A 198 2.31 8.08 -7.31
C ALA A 198 1.45 6.79 -7.39
N VAL A 199 1.54 5.89 -6.41
CA VAL A 199 0.62 4.74 -6.29
C VAL A 199 -0.82 5.23 -6.04
N GLY A 200 -0.99 6.20 -5.13
CA GLY A 200 -2.31 6.79 -4.83
C GLY A 200 -2.94 7.46 -6.05
N ASP A 201 -2.16 8.18 -6.84
CA ASP A 201 -2.63 8.85 -8.07
C ASP A 201 -3.22 7.86 -9.08
N THR A 202 -2.66 6.63 -9.15
CA THR A 202 -3.17 5.57 -10.04
C THR A 202 -4.59 5.14 -9.65
N ILE A 203 -4.88 5.08 -8.35
CA ILE A 203 -6.21 4.70 -7.86
C ILE A 203 -7.19 5.87 -8.04
N ALA A 204 -6.75 7.08 -7.72
CA ALA A 204 -7.60 8.26 -7.78
C ALA A 204 -8.03 8.63 -9.20
N ALA A 205 -7.22 8.28 -10.21
CA ALA A 205 -7.49 8.62 -11.62
C ALA A 205 -8.81 8.04 -12.14
N ASP A 206 -9.22 6.87 -11.64
CA ASP A 206 -10.44 6.17 -12.09
C ASP A 206 -11.66 6.43 -11.20
N LEU A 207 -11.52 7.24 -10.15
CA LEU A 207 -12.57 7.48 -9.17
C LEU A 207 -13.06 8.93 -9.23
N SER A 208 -14.38 9.11 -9.24
CA SER A 208 -15.01 10.43 -9.26
C SER A 208 -15.65 10.78 -7.92
N LEU A 209 -15.50 12.05 -7.55
CA LEU A 209 -16.19 12.60 -6.39
C LEU A 209 -17.69 12.72 -6.65
N ALA A 210 -18.51 12.40 -5.67
CA ALA A 210 -19.95 12.57 -5.77
C ALA A 210 -20.33 14.05 -6.01
N PRO A 211 -21.33 14.38 -6.86
CA PRO A 211 -21.76 15.76 -7.08
C PRO A 211 -22.25 16.38 -5.76
N VAL A 212 -22.09 17.70 -5.63
CA VAL A 212 -22.55 18.43 -4.45
C VAL A 212 -24.08 18.46 -4.42
N VAL A 213 -24.66 18.05 -3.30
CA VAL A 213 -26.12 18.03 -3.12
C VAL A 213 -26.68 19.43 -2.87
N ARG A 214 -27.87 19.70 -3.39
CA ARG A 214 -28.59 20.95 -3.14
C ARG A 214 -29.51 20.85 -1.93
N ARG A 215 -29.98 19.66 -1.57
CA ARG A 215 -30.90 19.40 -0.47
C ARG A 215 -30.60 18.01 0.12
N PHE A 216 -30.69 17.90 1.44
CA PHE A 216 -30.57 16.63 2.12
C PHE A 216 -31.78 15.73 1.90
N GLY A 217 -31.57 14.42 1.84
CA GLY A 217 -32.58 13.39 1.62
C GLY A 217 -33.20 12.84 2.91
N VAL A 218 -32.93 13.48 4.04
CA VAL A 218 -33.50 13.15 5.37
C VAL A 218 -34.00 14.42 6.04
N ARG A 219 -34.98 14.28 6.92
CA ARG A 219 -35.56 15.39 7.68
C ARG A 219 -34.71 15.68 8.93
N ARG A 220 -34.90 16.84 9.54
CA ARG A 220 -34.16 17.28 10.74
C ARG A 220 -34.45 16.44 11.98
N ASP A 221 -35.61 15.84 12.06
CA ASP A 221 -36.01 14.94 13.14
C ASP A 221 -35.45 13.51 12.98
N GLN A 222 -34.79 13.23 11.86
CA GLN A 222 -34.28 11.90 11.56
C GLN A 222 -32.77 11.80 11.79
N ALA A 223 -32.35 10.65 12.28
CA ALA A 223 -30.95 10.25 12.35
C ALA A 223 -30.70 9.04 11.45
N VAL A 224 -29.63 9.07 10.69
CA VAL A 224 -29.15 7.91 9.95
C VAL A 224 -28.11 7.19 10.79
N TRP A 225 -28.41 5.96 11.14
CA TRP A 225 -27.50 5.10 11.91
C TRP A 225 -26.97 3.97 11.03
N ALA A 226 -25.67 3.88 10.93
CA ALA A 226 -24.96 2.80 10.25
C ALA A 226 -24.11 2.02 11.26
N SER A 227 -24.10 0.69 11.16
CA SER A 227 -23.26 -0.17 11.97
C SER A 227 -22.67 -1.31 11.15
N ALA A 228 -21.45 -1.71 11.45
CA ALA A 228 -20.73 -2.74 10.71
C ALA A 228 -19.94 -3.67 11.64
N PRO A 229 -19.79 -4.96 11.27
CA PRO A 229 -18.83 -5.86 11.88
C PRO A 229 -17.41 -5.42 11.52
N VAL A 230 -16.44 -5.98 12.20
CA VAL A 230 -15.04 -5.96 11.75
C VAL A 230 -14.72 -7.21 10.93
N ARG A 231 -13.51 -7.31 10.39
CA ARG A 231 -13.12 -8.45 9.56
C ARG A 231 -11.90 -9.17 10.13
N VAL A 232 -11.85 -10.46 9.91
CA VAL A 232 -10.65 -11.28 10.08
C VAL A 232 -10.17 -11.74 8.71
N ASP A 233 -8.91 -11.51 8.43
CA ASP A 233 -8.22 -11.93 7.22
C ASP A 233 -7.76 -13.38 7.39
N LEU A 234 -8.29 -14.29 6.60
CA LEU A 234 -8.01 -15.73 6.67
C LEU A 234 -6.95 -16.17 5.65
N ALA A 235 -6.89 -15.54 4.48
CA ALA A 235 -5.89 -15.79 3.44
C ALA A 235 -5.89 -14.69 2.39
N GLY A 236 -4.75 -14.50 1.73
CA GLY A 236 -4.61 -13.65 0.56
C GLY A 236 -4.36 -12.17 0.84
N GLY A 237 -4.44 -11.69 2.07
CA GLY A 237 -4.09 -10.31 2.41
C GLY A 237 -2.69 -9.96 1.92
N TRP A 238 -2.44 -8.70 1.64
CA TRP A 238 -1.39 -8.10 0.85
C TRP A 238 -1.62 -8.15 -0.66
N SER A 239 -2.28 -9.21 -1.21
CA SER A 239 -2.60 -9.24 -2.64
C SER A 239 -3.61 -8.16 -3.04
N ASP A 240 -4.41 -7.66 -2.10
CA ASP A 240 -5.36 -6.56 -2.24
C ASP A 240 -4.73 -5.16 -2.18
N THR A 241 -3.43 -5.10 -1.85
CA THR A 241 -2.74 -3.84 -1.59
C THR A 241 -2.18 -3.25 -2.89
N PRO A 242 -2.46 -1.96 -3.21
CA PRO A 242 -1.80 -1.29 -4.32
C PRO A 242 -0.30 -1.12 -4.06
N PRO A 243 0.55 -1.30 -5.06
CA PRO A 243 0.26 -1.52 -6.49
C PRO A 243 0.07 -2.98 -6.90
N LEU A 244 0.24 -3.96 -5.98
CA LEU A 244 0.14 -5.38 -6.31
C LEU A 244 -1.19 -5.72 -7.01
N CYS A 245 -2.31 -5.31 -6.39
CA CYS A 245 -3.62 -5.58 -6.96
C CYS A 245 -3.87 -4.85 -8.29
N ILE A 246 -3.28 -3.68 -8.50
CA ILE A 246 -3.41 -2.92 -9.75
C ILE A 246 -2.71 -3.66 -10.89
N GLU A 247 -1.54 -4.24 -10.65
CA GLU A 247 -0.74 -4.87 -11.69
C GLU A 247 -1.15 -6.32 -11.97
N HIS A 248 -1.68 -7.02 -10.98
CA HIS A 248 -1.89 -8.47 -11.08
C HIS A 248 -3.28 -8.94 -10.68
N GLY A 249 -4.11 -8.04 -10.16
CA GLY A 249 -5.31 -8.42 -9.42
C GLY A 249 -4.96 -8.91 -8.01
N GLY A 250 -6.00 -9.10 -7.20
CA GLY A 250 -5.87 -9.60 -5.83
C GLY A 250 -6.97 -10.59 -5.51
N CYS A 251 -6.71 -11.50 -4.58
CA CYS A 251 -7.71 -12.42 -4.05
C CYS A 251 -7.52 -12.57 -2.53
N VAL A 252 -8.59 -12.34 -1.78
CA VAL A 252 -8.59 -12.42 -0.32
C VAL A 252 -9.79 -13.23 0.16
N VAL A 253 -9.58 -14.07 1.14
CA VAL A 253 -10.65 -14.71 1.91
C VAL A 253 -10.69 -14.12 3.30
N ASN A 254 -11.83 -13.56 3.66
CA ASN A 254 -12.04 -13.01 4.99
C ASN A 254 -13.43 -13.35 5.55
N VAL A 255 -13.62 -13.09 6.83
CA VAL A 255 -14.89 -13.28 7.52
C VAL A 255 -15.26 -12.05 8.33
N ALA A 256 -16.51 -11.63 8.23
CA ALA A 256 -17.08 -10.58 9.06
C ALA A 256 -17.37 -11.12 10.47
N VAL A 257 -16.98 -10.38 11.51
CA VAL A 257 -17.13 -10.82 12.89
C VAL A 257 -17.68 -9.74 13.81
N LYS A 258 -18.48 -10.15 14.77
CA LYS A 258 -18.87 -9.37 15.94
C LYS A 258 -17.77 -9.41 16.99
N LEU A 259 -17.80 -8.48 17.90
CA LEU A 259 -16.98 -8.52 19.11
C LEU A 259 -17.87 -8.37 20.33
N GLY A 260 -17.86 -9.39 21.21
CA GLY A 260 -18.71 -9.41 22.39
C GLY A 260 -20.19 -9.31 22.04
N GLY A 261 -20.65 -10.02 21.02
CA GLY A 261 -22.05 -10.04 20.58
C GLY A 261 -22.52 -8.82 19.79
N THR A 262 -21.69 -7.77 19.63
CA THR A 262 -22.10 -6.49 19.04
C THR A 262 -21.39 -6.18 17.74
N LEU A 263 -21.95 -5.26 16.93
CA LEU A 263 -21.27 -4.65 15.78
C LEU A 263 -20.38 -3.51 16.30
N PRO A 264 -19.05 -3.66 16.24
CA PRO A 264 -18.16 -2.78 16.98
C PRO A 264 -17.88 -1.43 16.30
N VAL A 265 -18.32 -1.24 15.06
CA VAL A 265 -18.09 0.00 14.29
C VAL A 265 -19.43 0.65 13.99
N GLN A 266 -19.57 1.92 14.37
CA GLN A 266 -20.84 2.64 14.22
C GLN A 266 -20.59 4.10 13.78
N ALA A 267 -21.51 4.61 12.96
CA ALA A 267 -21.59 6.00 12.57
C ALA A 267 -23.04 6.47 12.60
N MET A 268 -23.30 7.61 13.19
CA MET A 268 -24.61 8.26 13.18
C MET A 268 -24.47 9.65 12.56
N VAL A 269 -25.39 10.00 11.68
CA VAL A 269 -25.45 11.32 11.05
C VAL A 269 -26.85 11.88 11.21
N ARG A 270 -26.94 13.09 11.73
CA ARG A 270 -28.20 13.82 11.91
C ARG A 270 -28.13 15.20 11.29
N VAL A 271 -29.22 15.66 10.70
CA VAL A 271 -29.38 17.05 10.28
C VAL A 271 -29.77 17.89 11.50
N THR A 272 -29.13 19.04 11.69
CA THR A 272 -29.33 19.95 12.84
C THR A 272 -29.78 21.33 12.40
N ASP A 273 -30.35 22.10 13.32
CA ASP A 273 -30.79 23.47 13.06
C ASP A 273 -29.62 24.44 12.86
N GLU A 274 -28.53 24.22 13.59
CA GLU A 274 -27.33 25.04 13.48
C GLU A 274 -26.59 24.74 12.17
N PRO A 275 -26.43 25.71 11.22
CA PRO A 275 -25.85 25.47 9.91
C PRO A 275 -24.32 25.39 9.97
N MET A 276 -23.82 24.34 10.62
CA MET A 276 -22.41 23.99 10.72
C MET A 276 -22.23 22.47 10.66
N VAL A 277 -21.02 22.03 10.52
CA VAL A 277 -20.64 20.63 10.62
C VAL A 277 -20.00 20.36 11.97
N SER A 278 -20.53 19.39 12.72
CA SER A 278 -19.91 18.90 13.95
C SER A 278 -19.58 17.42 13.82
N VAL A 279 -18.45 17.02 14.38
CA VAL A 279 -18.00 15.62 14.43
C VAL A 279 -17.63 15.28 15.86
N HIS A 280 -18.20 14.21 16.37
CA HIS A 280 -17.87 13.65 17.68
C HIS A 280 -17.38 12.21 17.54
N SER A 281 -16.15 11.93 18.00
CA SER A 281 -15.58 10.57 18.10
C SER A 281 -15.66 10.14 19.56
N VAL A 282 -16.56 9.23 19.86
CA VAL A 282 -16.83 8.76 21.23
C VAL A 282 -15.61 8.04 21.80
N ASP A 283 -15.03 7.13 21.02
CA ASP A 283 -13.86 6.34 21.40
C ASP A 283 -12.57 7.18 21.59
N ALA A 284 -12.45 8.29 20.86
CA ALA A 284 -11.32 9.22 21.01
C ALA A 284 -11.58 10.31 22.05
N GLY A 285 -12.82 10.47 22.55
CA GLY A 285 -13.21 11.56 23.44
C GLY A 285 -13.00 12.94 22.84
N ARG A 286 -13.18 13.08 21.51
CA ARG A 286 -12.89 14.34 20.79
C ARG A 286 -14.10 14.83 20.02
N THR A 287 -14.26 16.15 20.02
CA THR A 287 -15.28 16.86 19.25
C THR A 287 -14.62 17.97 18.41
N GLY A 288 -15.05 18.08 17.15
CA GLY A 288 -14.69 19.15 16.25
C GLY A 288 -15.92 19.86 15.72
N ARG A 289 -15.87 21.17 15.54
CA ARG A 289 -16.90 22.01 14.93
C ARG A 289 -16.25 22.79 13.80
N TYR A 290 -16.88 22.79 12.63
CA TYR A 290 -16.33 23.34 11.40
C TYR A 290 -17.33 24.34 10.81
N ALA A 291 -16.91 25.58 10.69
CA ALA A 291 -17.72 26.68 10.20
C ALA A 291 -17.40 27.08 8.73
N SER A 292 -16.29 26.55 8.19
CA SER A 292 -15.84 26.88 6.83
C SER A 292 -15.53 25.63 6.01
N VAL A 293 -15.64 25.76 4.70
CA VAL A 293 -15.24 24.71 3.73
C VAL A 293 -13.74 24.43 3.84
N ARG A 294 -12.92 25.47 4.04
CA ARG A 294 -11.45 25.34 4.18
C ARG A 294 -11.06 24.42 5.33
N GLU A 295 -11.75 24.50 6.47
CA GLU A 295 -11.51 23.60 7.61
C GLU A 295 -11.81 22.14 7.28
N LEU A 296 -12.86 21.87 6.48
CA LEU A 296 -13.23 20.54 6.06
C LEU A 296 -12.28 19.97 4.98
N LEU A 297 -11.72 20.83 4.12
CA LEU A 297 -10.73 20.43 3.11
C LEU A 297 -9.36 20.09 3.70
N ALA A 298 -9.07 20.52 4.94
CA ALA A 298 -7.84 20.16 5.65
C ALA A 298 -7.95 18.73 6.24
N HIS A 299 -7.92 17.72 5.38
CA HIS A 299 -8.07 16.30 5.73
C HIS A 299 -6.89 15.41 5.29
N ASP A 300 -5.85 15.98 4.70
CA ASP A 300 -4.73 15.25 4.10
C ASP A 300 -3.64 14.81 5.12
N ASP A 301 -3.79 15.16 6.39
CA ASP A 301 -2.93 14.71 7.48
C ASP A 301 -3.56 13.48 8.19
N PRO A 302 -3.05 12.26 7.92
CA PRO A 302 -3.59 11.03 8.50
C PRO A 302 -3.36 10.88 10.01
N THR A 303 -2.54 11.74 10.61
CA THR A 303 -2.30 11.73 12.07
C THR A 303 -3.42 12.43 12.83
N ARG A 304 -4.17 13.27 12.15
CA ARG A 304 -5.31 13.97 12.74
C ARG A 304 -6.49 13.03 12.94
N TRP A 305 -7.10 13.10 14.10
CA TRP A 305 -8.26 12.29 14.45
C TRP A 305 -9.49 12.57 13.56
N ASP A 306 -9.59 13.80 13.03
CA ASP A 306 -10.71 14.32 12.24
C ASP A 306 -10.49 14.21 10.72
N ALA A 307 -9.34 13.71 10.26
CA ALA A 307 -9.04 13.58 8.83
C ALA A 307 -10.05 12.69 8.11
N LEU A 308 -10.34 11.51 8.64
CA LEU A 308 -11.28 10.54 8.05
C LEU A 308 -12.71 11.12 7.92
N PRO A 309 -13.37 11.63 8.98
CA PRO A 309 -14.71 12.18 8.84
C PRO A 309 -14.77 13.42 7.94
N LYS A 310 -13.80 14.31 7.97
CA LYS A 310 -13.73 15.45 7.06
C LYS A 310 -13.69 15.00 5.60
N ALA A 311 -12.77 14.11 5.26
CA ALA A 311 -12.63 13.58 3.90
C ALA A 311 -13.92 12.85 3.46
N ALA A 312 -14.55 12.06 4.32
CA ALA A 312 -15.81 11.39 4.02
C ALA A 312 -16.95 12.37 3.73
N ILE A 313 -17.08 13.45 4.51
CA ILE A 313 -18.08 14.49 4.30
C ILE A 313 -17.86 15.22 2.95
N VAL A 314 -16.62 15.58 2.64
CA VAL A 314 -16.25 16.20 1.36
C VAL A 314 -16.51 15.25 0.19
N LEU A 315 -16.09 13.99 0.32
CA LEU A 315 -16.27 12.95 -0.70
C LEU A 315 -17.76 12.69 -0.99
N SER A 316 -18.60 12.68 0.03
CA SER A 316 -20.04 12.44 -0.11
C SER A 316 -20.78 13.55 -0.85
N GLY A 317 -20.15 14.72 -1.07
CA GLY A 317 -20.77 15.89 -1.71
C GLY A 317 -21.82 16.57 -0.84
N LEU A 318 -21.82 16.38 0.47
CA LEU A 318 -22.72 17.09 1.38
C LEU A 318 -22.27 18.54 1.64
N VAL A 319 -21.06 18.89 1.27
CA VAL A 319 -20.49 20.23 1.39
C VAL A 319 -19.83 20.67 0.08
N PRO A 320 -19.72 22.00 -0.19
CA PRO A 320 -18.96 22.52 -1.31
C PRO A 320 -17.48 22.14 -1.22
N ARG A 321 -16.78 22.20 -2.37
CA ARG A 321 -15.34 21.95 -2.47
C ARG A 321 -14.52 23.17 -2.81
N ASP A 322 -15.18 24.27 -3.12
CA ASP A 322 -14.53 25.57 -3.27
C ASP A 322 -14.22 26.15 -1.89
N PRO A 323 -12.94 26.37 -1.55
CA PRO A 323 -12.54 26.93 -0.24
C PRO A 323 -13.13 28.31 0.05
N GLY A 324 -13.53 29.06 -1.00
CA GLY A 324 -14.17 30.37 -0.91
C GLY A 324 -15.69 30.31 -0.72
N ALA A 325 -16.31 29.14 -0.89
CA ALA A 325 -17.75 29.00 -0.74
C ALA A 325 -18.19 29.15 0.73
N SER A 326 -19.34 29.79 0.94
CA SER A 326 -19.95 29.88 2.26
C SER A 326 -20.58 28.56 2.67
N LEU A 327 -19.95 27.85 3.62
CA LEU A 327 -20.48 26.61 4.19
C LEU A 327 -21.86 26.85 4.81
N ARG A 328 -22.03 27.93 5.58
CA ARG A 328 -23.29 28.29 6.23
C ARG A 328 -24.44 28.42 5.23
N ARG A 329 -24.27 29.23 4.17
CA ARG A 329 -25.29 29.43 3.13
C ARG A 329 -25.63 28.12 2.40
N HIS A 330 -24.63 27.27 2.16
CA HIS A 330 -24.87 25.97 1.56
C HIS A 330 -25.72 25.08 2.46
N LEU A 331 -25.37 24.96 3.74
CA LEU A 331 -26.08 24.13 4.72
C LEU A 331 -27.52 24.62 4.96
N GLU A 332 -27.74 25.93 5.07
CA GLU A 332 -29.07 26.54 5.17
C GLU A 332 -29.96 26.12 3.98
N ARG A 333 -29.42 26.17 2.76
CA ARG A 333 -30.14 25.73 1.53
C ARG A 333 -30.35 24.22 1.49
N ALA A 334 -29.39 23.45 1.97
CA ALA A 334 -29.45 21.99 1.98
C ALA A 334 -30.46 21.44 3.01
N GLY A 335 -30.82 22.22 4.02
CA GLY A 335 -31.84 21.85 5.02
C GLY A 335 -31.35 21.89 6.45
N GLY A 336 -30.11 22.30 6.74
CA GLY A 336 -29.56 22.43 8.09
C GLY A 336 -28.09 22.05 8.19
N GLY A 337 -27.56 22.01 9.41
CA GLY A 337 -26.21 21.53 9.68
C GLY A 337 -26.10 20.01 9.72
N LEU A 338 -24.91 19.51 9.97
CA LEU A 338 -24.63 18.08 10.08
C LEU A 338 -23.94 17.78 11.41
N ALA A 339 -24.52 16.87 12.18
CA ALA A 339 -23.89 16.28 13.35
C ALA A 339 -23.52 14.83 13.04
N VAL A 340 -22.22 14.53 13.10
CA VAL A 340 -21.65 13.20 12.85
C VAL A 340 -21.13 12.65 14.18
N THR A 341 -21.61 11.48 14.59
CA THR A 341 -21.08 10.75 15.74
C THR A 341 -20.46 9.45 15.28
N LEU A 342 -19.22 9.20 15.69
CA LEU A 342 -18.44 8.01 15.38
C LEU A 342 -18.14 7.23 16.64
N PHE A 343 -18.24 5.91 16.55
CA PHE A 343 -17.88 5.00 17.62
C PHE A 343 -17.19 3.76 17.10
N SER A 344 -16.10 3.38 17.76
CA SER A 344 -15.42 2.11 17.56
C SER A 344 -15.12 1.46 18.91
N ALA A 345 -15.71 0.29 19.16
CA ALA A 345 -15.36 -0.51 20.32
C ALA A 345 -13.98 -1.16 20.21
N VAL A 346 -13.33 -1.02 19.07
CA VAL A 346 -12.03 -1.64 18.77
C VAL A 346 -10.97 -0.56 18.67
N PRO A 347 -9.84 -0.70 19.37
CA PRO A 347 -8.75 0.28 19.26
C PRO A 347 -8.24 0.43 17.83
N ARG A 348 -7.91 1.66 17.44
CA ARG A 348 -7.20 1.91 16.17
C ARG A 348 -5.88 1.16 16.16
N GLY A 349 -5.49 0.61 15.01
CA GLY A 349 -4.27 -0.19 14.89
C GLY A 349 -4.40 -1.61 15.45
N SER A 350 -5.62 -2.09 15.71
CA SER A 350 -5.89 -3.44 16.24
C SER A 350 -5.78 -4.57 15.20
N GLY A 351 -5.63 -4.24 13.91
CA GLY A 351 -5.53 -5.25 12.84
C GLY A 351 -6.84 -5.83 12.34
N LEU A 352 -8.00 -5.31 12.77
CA LEU A 352 -9.33 -5.77 12.34
C LEU A 352 -9.97 -4.90 11.23
N GLY A 353 -9.21 -4.05 10.56
CA GLY A 353 -9.70 -3.17 9.49
C GLY A 353 -10.56 -1.99 9.96
N THR A 354 -10.53 -1.68 11.25
CA THR A 354 -11.47 -0.77 11.93
C THR A 354 -11.54 0.61 11.27
N SER A 355 -10.43 1.19 10.85
CA SER A 355 -10.41 2.55 10.28
C SER A 355 -11.15 2.61 8.94
N SER A 356 -10.81 1.69 8.02
CA SER A 356 -11.41 1.62 6.69
C SER A 356 -12.89 1.23 6.77
N ILE A 357 -13.25 0.33 7.71
CA ILE A 357 -14.64 -0.04 7.96
C ILE A 357 -15.42 1.14 8.53
N LEU A 358 -14.84 1.93 9.45
CA LEU A 358 -15.47 3.14 9.97
C LEU A 358 -15.71 4.18 8.87
N GLY A 359 -14.73 4.36 7.98
CA GLY A 359 -14.88 5.20 6.79
C GLY A 359 -16.03 4.74 5.89
N ALA A 360 -16.09 3.46 5.58
CA ALA A 360 -17.16 2.87 4.77
C ALA A 360 -18.53 2.99 5.44
N THR A 361 -18.60 2.75 6.77
CA THR A 361 -19.83 2.88 7.57
C THR A 361 -20.32 4.33 7.56
N LEU A 362 -19.43 5.29 7.76
CA LEU A 362 -19.76 6.72 7.68
C LEU A 362 -20.23 7.11 6.27
N LEU A 363 -19.52 6.67 5.23
CA LEU A 363 -19.92 6.95 3.84
C LEU A 363 -21.30 6.42 3.51
N ALA A 364 -21.68 5.26 4.05
CA ALA A 364 -23.03 4.72 3.88
C ALA A 364 -24.10 5.63 4.53
N ALA A 365 -23.85 6.09 5.76
CA ALA A 365 -24.73 7.04 6.44
C ALA A 365 -24.83 8.38 5.69
N LEU A 366 -23.70 8.92 5.26
CA LEU A 366 -23.65 10.18 4.49
C LEU A 366 -24.34 10.06 3.13
N ALA A 367 -24.20 8.92 2.43
CA ALA A 367 -24.90 8.67 1.17
C ALA A 367 -26.42 8.71 1.38
N ARG A 368 -26.91 8.14 2.47
CA ARG A 368 -28.34 8.19 2.79
C ARG A 368 -28.83 9.61 3.11
N VAL A 369 -28.03 10.38 3.86
CA VAL A 369 -28.28 11.82 4.11
C VAL A 369 -28.27 12.60 2.81
N ALA A 370 -27.41 12.26 1.86
CA ALA A 370 -27.37 12.86 0.53
C ALA A 370 -28.55 12.44 -0.39
N GLY A 371 -29.49 11.61 0.09
CA GLY A 371 -30.61 11.10 -0.71
C GLY A 371 -30.18 10.10 -1.79
N ARG A 372 -29.04 9.43 -1.62
CA ARG A 372 -28.48 8.49 -2.60
C ARG A 372 -28.61 7.05 -2.13
N ALA A 373 -28.75 6.14 -3.10
CA ALA A 373 -28.68 4.70 -2.80
C ALA A 373 -27.26 4.34 -2.35
N ALA A 374 -27.17 3.70 -1.16
CA ALA A 374 -25.93 3.23 -0.57
C ALA A 374 -25.67 1.76 -0.94
N SER A 375 -25.47 1.44 -2.22
CA SER A 375 -25.05 0.10 -2.60
C SER A 375 -23.65 -0.20 -2.06
N ARG A 376 -23.41 -1.44 -1.65
CA ARG A 376 -22.13 -1.85 -1.06
C ARG A 376 -20.95 -1.60 -2.00
N ASP A 377 -21.12 -1.85 -3.31
CA ASP A 377 -20.06 -1.61 -4.31
C ASP A 377 -19.68 -0.13 -4.42
N ARG A 378 -20.67 0.77 -4.41
CA ARG A 378 -20.42 2.22 -4.45
C ARG A 378 -19.74 2.69 -3.17
N ILE A 379 -20.15 2.17 -2.02
CA ILE A 379 -19.52 2.49 -0.74
C ILE A 379 -18.08 1.98 -0.73
N ALA A 380 -17.81 0.76 -1.20
CA ALA A 380 -16.47 0.18 -1.29
C ALA A 380 -15.56 1.03 -2.19
N ALA A 381 -16.03 1.43 -3.37
CA ALA A 381 -15.29 2.32 -4.27
C ALA A 381 -15.02 3.70 -3.63
N SER A 382 -16.02 4.28 -2.96
CA SER A 382 -15.84 5.56 -2.25
C SER A 382 -14.87 5.43 -1.07
N ALA A 383 -14.87 4.30 -0.36
CA ALA A 383 -13.94 4.05 0.73
C ALA A 383 -12.49 3.89 0.23
N ALA A 384 -12.29 3.27 -0.93
CA ALA A 384 -10.97 3.22 -1.56
C ALA A 384 -10.44 4.63 -1.88
N LEU A 385 -11.29 5.52 -2.41
CA LEU A 385 -10.92 6.92 -2.65
C LEU A 385 -10.68 7.69 -1.33
N LEU A 386 -11.49 7.44 -0.30
CA LEU A 386 -11.32 8.02 1.03
C LEU A 386 -9.91 7.71 1.60
N GLU A 387 -9.45 6.47 1.48
CA GLU A 387 -8.11 6.05 1.91
C GLU A 387 -6.99 6.84 1.19
N GLN A 388 -7.18 7.16 -0.10
CA GLN A 388 -6.21 7.99 -0.83
C GLN A 388 -6.27 9.45 -0.37
N MET A 389 -7.46 10.02 -0.15
CA MET A 389 -7.63 11.39 0.33
C MET A 389 -6.95 11.63 1.67
N ILE A 390 -7.03 10.67 2.59
CA ILE A 390 -6.37 10.73 3.91
C ILE A 390 -4.97 10.11 3.94
N ARG A 391 -4.44 9.70 2.79
CA ARG A 391 -3.09 9.16 2.62
C ARG A 391 -2.77 7.91 3.46
N THR A 392 -3.77 7.10 3.81
CA THR A 392 -3.55 5.81 4.50
C THR A 392 -3.13 4.71 3.53
N ARG A 393 -3.56 4.80 2.28
CA ARG A 393 -3.11 3.95 1.15
C ARG A 393 -3.36 2.45 1.35
N GLY A 394 -4.38 2.11 2.12
CA GLY A 394 -4.77 0.73 2.40
C GLY A 394 -5.25 -0.02 1.15
N GLY A 395 -5.26 -1.35 1.25
CA GLY A 395 -5.93 -2.22 0.29
C GLY A 395 -7.45 -2.16 0.41
N TRP A 396 -8.15 -2.89 -0.44
CA TRP A 396 -9.62 -2.87 -0.47
C TRP A 396 -10.26 -3.93 0.45
N GLN A 397 -9.51 -4.85 1.06
CA GLN A 397 -10.11 -5.93 1.85
C GLN A 397 -10.84 -5.46 3.11
N ASP A 398 -10.37 -4.37 3.72
CA ASP A 398 -10.87 -3.93 5.03
C ASP A 398 -12.31 -3.46 4.94
N GLN A 399 -12.57 -2.48 4.06
CA GLN A 399 -13.92 -1.95 3.85
C GLN A 399 -14.87 -3.02 3.33
N VAL A 400 -14.41 -3.88 2.40
CA VAL A 400 -15.23 -4.99 1.88
C VAL A 400 -15.54 -5.99 2.98
N GLY A 401 -14.57 -6.26 3.86
CA GLY A 401 -14.73 -7.17 4.99
C GLY A 401 -15.85 -6.79 5.95
N GLY A 402 -16.06 -5.49 6.19
CA GLY A 402 -17.15 -4.97 7.03
C GLY A 402 -18.46 -4.71 6.28
N LEU A 403 -18.41 -4.41 4.98
CA LEU A 403 -19.61 -4.14 4.19
C LEU A 403 -20.44 -5.40 3.90
N TRP A 404 -19.81 -6.53 3.61
CA TRP A 404 -20.47 -7.82 3.38
C TRP A 404 -20.27 -8.73 4.58
N GLY A 405 -21.32 -9.44 4.95
CA GLY A 405 -21.30 -10.42 6.04
C GLY A 405 -20.70 -11.77 5.63
N GLY A 406 -20.59 -12.66 6.59
CA GLY A 406 -20.19 -14.06 6.41
C GLY A 406 -18.74 -14.27 6.00
N PHE A 407 -18.45 -15.51 5.66
CA PHE A 407 -17.22 -15.90 4.97
C PHE A 407 -17.33 -15.53 3.49
N LYS A 408 -16.30 -14.96 2.92
CA LYS A 408 -16.34 -14.50 1.54
C LYS A 408 -14.98 -14.50 0.88
N ARG A 409 -15.00 -14.78 -0.41
CA ARG A 409 -13.89 -14.58 -1.33
C ARG A 409 -14.10 -13.24 -2.04
N CYS A 410 -13.10 -12.41 -2.01
CA CYS A 410 -13.10 -11.11 -2.67
C CYS A 410 -11.93 -11.07 -3.66
N ALA A 411 -12.18 -10.70 -4.91
CA ALA A 411 -11.12 -10.67 -5.91
C ALA A 411 -11.26 -9.51 -6.89
N THR A 412 -10.13 -8.99 -7.34
CA THR A 412 -10.03 -8.00 -8.43
C THR A 412 -9.22 -8.56 -9.57
N HIS A 413 -9.43 -8.00 -10.77
CA HIS A 413 -8.53 -8.18 -11.91
C HIS A 413 -7.47 -7.07 -11.93
N ALA A 414 -6.41 -7.29 -12.70
CA ALA A 414 -5.42 -6.25 -12.98
C ALA A 414 -6.09 -5.04 -13.65
N GLY A 415 -5.64 -3.85 -13.28
CA GLY A 415 -6.17 -2.57 -13.77
C GLY A 415 -6.36 -1.55 -12.66
N GLY A 416 -6.55 -0.27 -13.03
CA GLY A 416 -6.70 0.84 -12.08
C GLY A 416 -8.00 0.76 -11.26
N ARG A 417 -9.07 0.26 -11.85
CA ARG A 417 -10.36 0.13 -11.16
C ARG A 417 -10.38 -1.07 -10.22
N GLN A 418 -10.06 -0.82 -8.96
CA GLN A 418 -9.99 -1.82 -7.91
C GLN A 418 -11.31 -1.95 -7.12
N VAL A 419 -12.37 -2.42 -7.78
CA VAL A 419 -13.65 -2.78 -7.15
C VAL A 419 -13.74 -4.30 -7.11
N PRO A 420 -13.61 -4.94 -5.93
CA PRO A 420 -13.58 -6.39 -5.84
C PRO A 420 -14.96 -7.01 -6.07
N ALA A 421 -14.98 -8.09 -6.84
CA ALA A 421 -16.11 -9.00 -6.90
C ALA A 421 -16.15 -9.80 -5.60
N VAL A 422 -17.28 -9.76 -4.89
CA VAL A 422 -17.48 -10.43 -3.61
C VAL A 422 -18.36 -11.66 -3.80
N ALA A 423 -17.81 -12.83 -3.51
CA ALA A 423 -18.51 -14.11 -3.56
C ALA A 423 -18.65 -14.69 -2.13
N PRO A 424 -19.86 -14.84 -1.61
CA PRO A 424 -20.07 -15.53 -0.33
C PRO A 424 -19.58 -16.98 -0.41
N ILE A 425 -19.00 -17.46 0.68
CA ILE A 425 -18.59 -18.86 0.82
C ILE A 425 -19.61 -19.55 1.74
N ALA A 426 -20.35 -20.49 1.18
CA ALA A 426 -21.24 -21.35 1.95
C ALA A 426 -20.39 -22.37 2.75
N VAL A 427 -20.17 -22.09 4.02
CA VAL A 427 -19.43 -22.98 4.92
C VAL A 427 -20.42 -23.97 5.51
N PRO A 428 -20.19 -25.30 5.41
CA PRO A 428 -21.06 -26.29 6.02
C PRO A 428 -21.23 -26.08 7.53
N ASP A 429 -22.43 -26.28 8.07
CA ASP A 429 -22.76 -26.02 9.47
C ASP A 429 -21.83 -26.74 10.46
N ARG A 430 -21.41 -27.95 10.12
CA ARG A 430 -20.45 -28.72 10.93
C ARG A 430 -19.13 -27.95 11.10
N LEU A 431 -18.57 -27.41 10.02
CA LEU A 431 -17.33 -26.63 10.09
C LEU A 431 -17.58 -25.29 10.75
N ALA A 432 -18.63 -24.57 10.37
CA ALA A 432 -18.99 -23.27 10.95
C ALA A 432 -19.18 -23.36 12.49
N GLY A 433 -19.90 -24.38 12.95
CA GLY A 433 -20.08 -24.67 14.37
C GLY A 433 -18.76 -25.04 15.08
N SER A 434 -17.95 -25.87 14.44
CA SER A 434 -16.62 -26.23 14.96
C SER A 434 -15.72 -25.00 15.09
N LEU A 435 -15.61 -24.17 14.06
CA LEU A 435 -14.82 -22.94 14.12
C LEU A 435 -15.31 -21.99 15.21
N ARG A 436 -16.63 -21.80 15.33
CA ARG A 436 -17.21 -20.96 16.38
C ARG A 436 -16.84 -21.44 17.78
N ALA A 437 -16.84 -22.75 18.00
CA ALA A 437 -16.62 -23.36 19.31
C ALA A 437 -15.13 -23.42 19.71
N ARG A 438 -14.19 -23.51 18.74
CA ARG A 438 -12.78 -23.74 19.00
C ARG A 438 -11.84 -22.62 18.53
N THR A 439 -12.38 -21.45 18.23
CA THR A 439 -11.58 -20.30 17.80
C THR A 439 -11.74 -19.12 18.75
N LEU A 440 -10.65 -18.43 19.00
CA LEU A 440 -10.61 -17.18 19.73
C LEU A 440 -10.00 -16.05 18.87
N LEU A 441 -10.53 -14.86 19.05
CA LEU A 441 -9.89 -13.61 18.66
C LEU A 441 -9.09 -13.10 19.87
N VAL A 442 -7.78 -13.14 19.80
CA VAL A 442 -6.91 -12.75 20.91
C VAL A 442 -6.31 -11.38 20.62
N PHE A 443 -6.67 -10.40 21.43
CA PHE A 443 -6.00 -9.09 21.38
C PHE A 443 -4.69 -9.16 22.16
N SER A 444 -3.58 -8.82 21.50
CA SER A 444 -2.24 -8.87 22.11
C SER A 444 -2.03 -7.82 23.20
N GLY A 445 -2.91 -6.79 23.27
CA GLY A 445 -2.71 -5.63 24.13
C GLY A 445 -1.84 -4.55 23.50
N GLU A 446 -1.18 -4.85 22.40
CA GLU A 446 -0.33 -3.92 21.67
C GLU A 446 -1.09 -3.28 20.51
N ARG A 447 -0.86 -1.99 20.34
CA ARG A 447 -1.37 -1.21 19.20
C ARG A 447 -0.19 -0.90 18.30
N ARG A 448 -0.22 -1.37 17.07
CA ARG A 448 0.78 -1.00 16.08
C ARG A 448 0.12 -0.23 14.94
N MET A 449 0.78 0.82 14.49
CA MET A 449 0.33 1.56 13.33
C MET A 449 0.55 0.69 12.09
N ALA A 450 -0.51 0.15 11.52
CA ALA A 450 -0.48 -0.65 10.28
C ALA A 450 0.19 0.09 9.11
N ARG A 451 0.18 1.43 9.15
CA ARG A 451 0.77 2.29 8.12
C ARG A 451 2.24 2.01 7.86
N GLY A 452 3.07 1.88 8.89
CA GLY A 452 4.52 1.63 8.71
C GLY A 452 4.80 0.29 8.02
N ILE A 453 4.02 -0.74 8.38
CA ILE A 453 4.12 -2.08 7.76
C ILE A 453 3.68 -2.00 6.29
N LEU A 454 2.54 -1.36 6.02
CA LEU A 454 2.00 -1.19 4.67
C LEU A 454 2.99 -0.46 3.75
N GLU A 455 3.54 0.66 4.21
CA GLU A 455 4.53 1.43 3.46
C GLU A 455 5.78 0.58 3.15
N THR A 456 6.24 -0.21 4.11
CA THR A 456 7.38 -1.11 3.93
C THR A 456 7.10 -2.16 2.85
N VAL A 457 5.96 -2.83 2.90
CA VAL A 457 5.59 -3.85 1.90
C VAL A 457 5.47 -3.24 0.51
N VAL A 458 4.81 -2.09 0.38
CA VAL A 458 4.69 -1.37 -0.90
C VAL A 458 6.05 -1.00 -1.46
N LEU A 459 6.95 -0.47 -0.65
CA LEU A 459 8.30 -0.10 -1.09
C LEU A 459 9.13 -1.33 -1.49
N ARG A 460 9.07 -2.42 -0.74
CA ARG A 460 9.73 -3.68 -1.07
C ARG A 460 9.24 -4.23 -2.41
N TYR A 461 7.93 -4.19 -2.64
CA TYR A 461 7.34 -4.58 -3.92
C TYR A 461 7.80 -3.68 -5.07
N LEU A 462 7.73 -2.35 -4.90
CA LEU A 462 8.16 -1.39 -5.92
C LEU A 462 9.65 -1.53 -6.28
N ARG A 463 10.48 -1.97 -5.35
CA ARG A 463 11.90 -2.28 -5.55
C ARG A 463 12.13 -3.63 -6.22
N GLY A 464 11.08 -4.42 -6.43
CA GLY A 464 11.18 -5.73 -7.04
C GLY A 464 11.85 -6.79 -6.17
N GLU A 465 11.74 -6.68 -4.83
CA GLU A 465 12.37 -7.65 -3.93
C GLU A 465 11.87 -9.08 -4.18
N PRO A 466 12.77 -10.05 -4.47
CA PRO A 466 12.38 -11.38 -4.92
C PRO A 466 11.43 -12.12 -3.98
N ALA A 467 11.62 -11.96 -2.67
CA ALA A 467 10.77 -12.60 -1.67
C ALA A 467 9.31 -12.11 -1.75
N VAL A 468 9.10 -10.80 -1.97
CA VAL A 468 7.76 -10.20 -2.09
C VAL A 468 7.10 -10.59 -3.41
N LEU A 469 7.88 -10.58 -4.51
CA LEU A 469 7.40 -10.97 -5.83
C LEU A 469 7.00 -12.45 -5.86
N SER A 470 7.80 -13.33 -5.27
CA SER A 470 7.51 -14.76 -5.17
C SER A 470 6.29 -15.05 -4.30
N ALA A 471 6.17 -14.37 -3.15
CA ALA A 471 5.03 -14.56 -2.24
C ALA A 471 3.69 -14.15 -2.86
N ARG A 472 3.68 -13.23 -3.80
CA ARG A 472 2.47 -12.71 -4.44
C ARG A 472 1.56 -13.79 -5.04
N GLY A 473 2.10 -14.64 -5.91
CA GLY A 473 1.34 -15.74 -6.52
C GLY A 473 0.79 -16.69 -5.46
N GLN A 474 1.63 -17.04 -4.49
CA GLN A 474 1.28 -17.94 -3.39
C GLN A 474 0.18 -17.36 -2.48
N LEU A 475 0.11 -16.03 -2.30
CA LEU A 475 -0.98 -15.39 -1.56
C LEU A 475 -2.33 -15.59 -2.25
N VAL A 476 -2.39 -15.39 -3.57
CA VAL A 476 -3.62 -15.56 -4.36
C VAL A 476 -4.03 -17.03 -4.40
N GLU A 477 -3.10 -17.93 -4.70
CA GLU A 477 -3.33 -19.39 -4.71
C GLU A 477 -3.78 -19.91 -3.34
N GLY A 478 -3.15 -19.41 -2.27
CA GLY A 478 -3.52 -19.73 -0.89
C GLY A 478 -4.94 -19.26 -0.53
N ALA A 479 -5.37 -18.10 -1.06
CA ALA A 479 -6.74 -17.61 -0.86
C ALA A 479 -7.76 -18.51 -1.58
N GLU A 480 -7.47 -18.93 -2.82
CA GLU A 480 -8.34 -19.87 -3.55
C GLU A 480 -8.43 -21.22 -2.82
N ALA A 481 -7.31 -21.75 -2.37
CA ALA A 481 -7.26 -23.01 -1.62
C ALA A 481 -8.00 -22.89 -0.27
N MET A 482 -7.92 -21.74 0.43
CA MET A 482 -8.67 -21.47 1.64
C MET A 482 -10.19 -21.43 1.36
N ALA A 483 -10.61 -20.81 0.27
CA ALA A 483 -12.02 -20.77 -0.13
C ALA A 483 -12.55 -22.18 -0.43
N VAL A 484 -11.74 -23.04 -1.04
CA VAL A 484 -12.09 -24.46 -1.26
C VAL A 484 -12.24 -25.19 0.08
N ALA A 485 -11.25 -25.09 0.99
CA ALA A 485 -11.29 -25.75 2.29
C ALA A 485 -12.53 -25.36 3.11
N LEU A 486 -12.90 -24.09 3.09
CA LEU A 486 -14.11 -23.59 3.76
C LEU A 486 -15.39 -24.18 3.13
N ARG A 487 -15.48 -24.20 1.80
CA ARG A 487 -16.65 -24.68 1.05
C ARG A 487 -16.85 -26.17 1.19
N THR A 488 -15.77 -26.96 1.21
CA THR A 488 -15.82 -28.42 1.37
C THR A 488 -15.97 -28.86 2.82
N GLY A 489 -15.80 -27.95 3.78
CA GLY A 489 -15.88 -28.29 5.20
C GLY A 489 -14.64 -29.01 5.74
N ASP A 490 -13.50 -28.96 5.02
CA ASP A 490 -12.23 -29.59 5.41
C ASP A 490 -11.50 -28.75 6.48
N ALA A 491 -11.67 -29.14 7.74
CA ALA A 491 -11.10 -28.46 8.88
C ALA A 491 -9.57 -28.54 8.93
N ASP A 492 -8.99 -29.65 8.48
CA ASP A 492 -7.55 -29.86 8.50
C ASP A 492 -6.87 -29.03 7.39
N ALA A 493 -7.48 -29.00 6.19
CA ALA A 493 -7.02 -28.10 5.13
C ALA A 493 -7.11 -26.65 5.57
N PHE A 494 -8.22 -26.23 6.21
CA PHE A 494 -8.36 -24.88 6.74
C PHE A 494 -7.21 -24.52 7.69
N ALA A 495 -6.90 -25.36 8.66
CA ALA A 495 -5.84 -25.13 9.63
C ALA A 495 -4.45 -25.05 8.96
N ARG A 496 -4.16 -25.99 8.02
CA ARG A 496 -2.91 -25.96 7.24
C ARG A 496 -2.77 -24.68 6.41
N ARG A 497 -3.83 -24.26 5.70
CA ARG A 497 -3.80 -23.02 4.88
C ARG A 497 -3.64 -21.76 5.73
N LEU A 498 -4.23 -21.73 6.93
CA LEU A 498 -4.05 -20.62 7.85
C LEU A 498 -2.59 -20.48 8.31
N ASP A 499 -1.93 -21.59 8.61
CA ASP A 499 -0.52 -21.60 9.02
C ASP A 499 0.43 -21.28 7.84
N GLU A 500 0.18 -21.78 6.65
CA GLU A 500 0.90 -21.42 5.42
C GLU A 500 0.78 -19.91 5.16
N TYR A 501 -0.42 -19.37 5.29
CA TYR A 501 -0.65 -17.94 5.12
C TYR A 501 0.12 -17.10 6.14
N ARG A 502 0.17 -17.53 7.41
CA ARG A 502 0.99 -16.87 8.43
C ARG A 502 2.47 -16.82 8.03
N ARG A 503 3.01 -17.91 7.47
CA ARG A 503 4.40 -17.96 6.99
C ARG A 503 4.61 -17.00 5.81
N LEU A 504 3.67 -16.96 4.86
CA LEU A 504 3.72 -16.01 3.75
C LEU A 504 3.68 -14.56 4.21
N LYS A 505 2.87 -14.24 5.22
CA LYS A 505 2.90 -12.89 5.85
C LYS A 505 4.29 -12.54 6.37
N ALA A 506 4.96 -13.46 7.05
CA ALA A 506 6.32 -13.24 7.55
C ALA A 506 7.35 -13.07 6.42
N THR A 507 7.16 -13.73 5.28
CA THR A 507 8.00 -13.54 4.09
C THR A 507 7.82 -12.15 3.47
N VAL A 508 6.56 -11.71 3.35
CA VAL A 508 6.23 -10.36 2.82
C VAL A 508 6.69 -9.27 3.76
N ASP A 509 6.47 -9.43 5.06
CA ASP A 509 6.97 -8.55 6.11
C ASP A 509 7.30 -9.34 7.38
N PRO A 510 8.58 -9.53 7.72
CA PRO A 510 8.98 -10.24 8.93
C PRO A 510 8.40 -9.65 10.22
N ALA A 511 8.15 -8.34 10.24
CA ALA A 511 7.55 -7.67 11.40
C ALA A 511 6.07 -8.01 11.60
N SER A 512 5.40 -8.59 10.61
CA SER A 512 3.99 -9.00 10.71
C SER A 512 3.77 -10.14 11.72
N VAL A 513 4.76 -11.03 11.87
CA VAL A 513 4.75 -12.18 12.80
C VAL A 513 5.91 -12.05 13.77
N SER A 514 5.81 -11.11 14.71
CA SER A 514 6.87 -10.84 15.69
C SER A 514 7.03 -11.97 16.70
N GLU A 515 8.21 -12.05 17.33
CA GLU A 515 8.48 -13.00 18.42
C GLU A 515 7.52 -12.80 19.61
N ASP A 516 7.10 -11.55 19.89
CA ASP A 516 6.15 -11.27 20.96
C ASP A 516 4.80 -11.91 20.69
N LEU A 517 4.32 -11.87 19.46
CA LEU A 517 3.10 -12.57 19.05
C LEU A 517 3.26 -14.09 19.16
N ALA A 518 4.41 -14.62 18.76
CA ALA A 518 4.69 -16.05 18.88
C ALA A 518 4.75 -16.49 20.37
N ARG A 519 5.38 -15.69 21.24
CA ARG A 519 5.38 -15.92 22.70
C ARG A 519 3.98 -15.86 23.32
N LEU A 520 3.18 -14.88 22.90
CA LEU A 520 1.77 -14.79 23.32
C LEU A 520 1.01 -16.07 22.95
N VAL A 521 1.12 -16.53 21.70
CA VAL A 521 0.44 -17.75 21.26
C VAL A 521 0.93 -18.99 22.02
N ALA A 522 2.23 -19.12 22.24
CA ALA A 522 2.80 -20.21 23.04
C ALA A 522 2.24 -20.20 24.50
N SER A 523 2.01 -19.03 25.07
CA SER A 523 1.41 -18.89 26.42
C SER A 523 -0.04 -19.36 26.50
N LEU A 524 -0.75 -19.43 25.36
CA LEU A 524 -2.12 -19.96 25.31
C LEU A 524 -2.18 -21.49 25.52
N GLY A 525 -1.07 -22.19 25.38
CA GLY A 525 -0.89 -23.60 25.69
C GLY A 525 -0.87 -24.53 24.48
N PRO A 526 -0.63 -25.84 24.71
CA PRO A 526 -0.35 -26.81 23.65
C PRO A 526 -1.56 -27.16 22.76
N GLY A 527 -2.76 -26.67 23.12
CA GLY A 527 -3.98 -26.90 22.36
C GLY A 527 -4.14 -26.03 21.12
N VAL A 528 -3.23 -25.10 20.85
CA VAL A 528 -3.26 -24.31 19.61
C VAL A 528 -2.99 -25.23 18.42
N GLU A 529 -3.84 -25.14 17.40
CA GLU A 529 -3.74 -25.91 16.16
C GLU A 529 -3.15 -25.05 15.04
N ALA A 530 -3.70 -23.85 14.84
CA ALA A 530 -3.24 -22.89 13.85
C ALA A 530 -3.53 -21.46 14.33
N TRP A 531 -2.79 -20.49 13.80
CA TRP A 531 -3.04 -19.10 14.11
C TRP A 531 -2.49 -18.17 13.02
N SER A 532 -3.06 -16.97 12.95
CA SER A 532 -2.52 -15.90 12.09
C SER A 532 -2.90 -14.53 12.68
N PRO A 533 -2.11 -13.48 12.45
CA PRO A 533 -2.58 -12.11 12.67
C PRO A 533 -3.84 -11.83 11.86
N ALA A 534 -4.84 -11.21 12.47
CA ALA A 534 -6.13 -10.94 11.86
C ALA A 534 -6.10 -9.86 10.74
N GLY A 535 -4.97 -9.18 10.59
CA GLY A 535 -4.70 -8.17 9.57
C GLY A 535 -3.22 -8.15 9.21
N ALA A 536 -2.64 -6.97 9.00
CA ALA A 536 -1.23 -6.78 8.63
C ALA A 536 -0.21 -7.39 9.63
N GLY A 537 -0.60 -7.57 10.88
CA GLY A 537 0.27 -8.15 11.92
C GLY A 537 1.08 -7.12 12.70
N GLY A 538 2.13 -7.60 13.35
CA GLY A 538 3.01 -6.79 14.18
C GLY A 538 2.40 -6.33 15.52
N GLY A 539 1.27 -6.88 15.93
CA GLY A 539 0.46 -6.55 17.10
C GLY A 539 -1.03 -6.68 16.78
N GLY A 540 -1.90 -6.21 17.66
CA GLY A 540 -3.34 -6.22 17.46
C GLY A 540 -3.99 -7.58 17.73
N PHE A 541 -4.98 -7.94 16.92
CA PHE A 541 -5.71 -9.19 17.07
C PHE A 541 -5.05 -10.35 16.31
N LEU A 542 -5.12 -11.51 16.94
CA LEU A 542 -4.79 -12.81 16.38
C LEU A 542 -6.05 -13.64 16.22
N TYR A 543 -6.14 -14.39 15.15
CA TYR A 543 -7.11 -15.45 14.93
C TYR A 543 -6.46 -16.77 15.32
N VAL A 544 -6.93 -17.41 16.40
CA VAL A 544 -6.30 -18.60 16.98
C VAL A 544 -7.30 -19.74 17.01
N VAL A 545 -6.98 -20.81 16.32
CA VAL A 545 -7.76 -22.05 16.23
C VAL A 545 -7.16 -23.08 17.18
N PHE A 546 -8.01 -23.73 17.95
CA PHE A 546 -7.62 -24.74 18.92
C PHE A 546 -8.10 -26.14 18.45
N ARG A 547 -7.43 -27.18 18.91
CA ARG A 547 -7.79 -28.58 18.59
C ARG A 547 -9.15 -29.00 19.13
N SER A 548 -9.62 -28.34 20.18
CA SER A 548 -10.93 -28.61 20.78
C SER A 548 -11.54 -27.38 21.43
N PRO A 549 -12.88 -27.37 21.62
CA PRO A 549 -13.55 -26.32 22.40
C PRO A 549 -13.05 -26.23 23.86
N ALA A 550 -12.65 -27.34 24.45
CA ALA A 550 -12.09 -27.35 25.81
C ALA A 550 -10.73 -26.64 25.85
N ALA A 551 -9.86 -26.87 24.86
CA ALA A 551 -8.59 -26.16 24.73
C ALA A 551 -8.78 -24.66 24.57
N ALA A 552 -9.74 -24.22 23.75
CA ALA A 552 -10.08 -22.81 23.58
C ALA A 552 -10.51 -22.15 24.90
N ARG A 553 -11.42 -22.79 25.65
CA ARG A 553 -11.86 -22.30 26.97
C ARG A 553 -10.71 -22.22 27.97
N ALA A 554 -9.87 -23.26 28.00
CA ALA A 554 -8.70 -23.29 28.89
C ALA A 554 -7.69 -22.17 28.56
N ALA A 555 -7.47 -21.90 27.26
CA ALA A 555 -6.61 -20.80 26.79
C ALA A 555 -7.18 -19.43 27.19
N ALA A 556 -8.48 -19.20 26.98
CA ALA A 556 -9.15 -17.97 27.39
C ALA A 556 -9.06 -17.73 28.89
N ALA A 557 -9.30 -18.78 29.72
CA ALA A 557 -9.17 -18.71 31.16
C ALA A 557 -7.72 -18.47 31.62
N ARG A 558 -6.75 -19.05 30.91
CA ARG A 558 -5.31 -18.83 31.19
C ARG A 558 -4.91 -17.39 30.90
N LEU A 559 -5.29 -16.86 29.75
CA LEU A 559 -5.02 -15.47 29.37
C LEU A 559 -5.67 -14.48 30.34
N ALA A 560 -6.91 -14.74 30.77
CA ALA A 560 -7.59 -13.91 31.74
C ALA A 560 -6.92 -13.86 33.11
N ARG A 561 -6.35 -15.00 33.56
CA ARG A 561 -5.63 -15.09 34.86
C ARG A 561 -4.22 -14.50 34.81
N ARG A 562 -3.53 -14.62 33.68
CA ARG A 562 -2.14 -14.16 33.50
C ARG A 562 -1.96 -13.49 32.14
N PRO A 563 -2.54 -12.31 31.93
CA PRO A 563 -2.34 -11.58 30.68
C PRO A 563 -0.90 -11.05 30.61
N PRO A 564 -0.26 -11.05 29.45
CA PRO A 564 1.10 -10.51 29.26
C PRO A 564 1.17 -9.00 29.51
N ASN A 565 0.05 -8.32 29.37
CA ASN A 565 -0.14 -6.91 29.69
C ASN A 565 -1.61 -6.63 30.02
N PRO A 566 -1.95 -5.50 30.65
CA PRO A 566 -3.32 -5.20 31.13
C PRO A 566 -4.40 -5.15 30.04
N LEU A 567 -4.02 -5.02 28.78
CA LEU A 567 -4.96 -4.90 27.65
C LEU A 567 -5.16 -6.21 26.92
N ALA A 568 -4.29 -7.21 27.10
CA ALA A 568 -4.40 -8.50 26.43
C ALA A 568 -5.64 -9.28 26.89
N ARG A 569 -6.46 -9.72 25.94
CA ARG A 569 -7.73 -10.41 26.22
C ARG A 569 -8.21 -11.25 25.04
N ALA A 570 -9.02 -12.25 25.32
CA ALA A 570 -9.63 -13.11 24.32
C ALA A 570 -11.13 -12.79 24.16
N PHE A 571 -11.60 -12.91 22.93
CA PHE A 571 -13.01 -12.82 22.55
C PHE A 571 -13.42 -14.11 21.84
N PRO A 572 -14.67 -14.55 22.00
CA PRO A 572 -15.20 -15.63 21.17
C PRO A 572 -15.21 -15.24 19.69
N PHE A 573 -15.07 -16.22 18.83
CA PHE A 573 -15.21 -16.02 17.39
C PHE A 573 -16.69 -16.08 17.01
N GLU A 574 -17.23 -14.93 16.62
CA GLU A 574 -18.65 -14.74 16.30
C GLU A 574 -18.81 -14.19 14.88
N PRO A 575 -18.95 -15.04 13.85
CA PRO A 575 -19.23 -14.57 12.49
C PRO A 575 -20.53 -13.77 12.42
N ASP A 576 -20.52 -12.66 11.69
CA ASP A 576 -21.70 -11.86 11.36
C ASP A 576 -22.15 -12.16 9.93
N GLY A 577 -23.41 -12.56 9.74
CA GLY A 577 -23.94 -12.96 8.43
C GLY A 577 -24.40 -11.79 7.54
N ASP A 578 -24.63 -10.59 8.10
CA ASP A 578 -25.30 -9.51 7.38
C ASP A 578 -24.35 -8.42 6.85
N GLY A 579 -23.26 -8.13 7.57
CA GLY A 579 -22.36 -7.02 7.24
C GLY A 579 -22.93 -5.66 7.66
N LEU A 580 -22.71 -4.64 6.84
CA LEU A 580 -23.20 -3.28 7.08
C LEU A 580 -24.72 -3.25 7.21
N ARG A 581 -25.18 -2.61 8.27
CA ARG A 581 -26.60 -2.31 8.54
C ARG A 581 -26.80 -0.80 8.56
N LEU A 582 -27.93 -0.37 8.00
CA LEU A 582 -28.31 1.03 7.93
C LEU A 582 -29.78 1.17 8.36
N ALA A 583 -30.03 2.08 9.28
CA ALA A 583 -31.37 2.47 9.72
C ALA A 583 -31.56 3.98 9.63
N VAL A 584 -32.79 4.41 9.38
CA VAL A 584 -33.23 5.79 9.53
C VAL A 584 -34.21 5.82 10.69
N LEU A 585 -33.84 6.54 11.73
CA LEU A 585 -34.59 6.65 12.99
C LEU A 585 -35.33 7.96 13.05
#